data_3da01651fc1fdb5c6d43b66495cb0788
#
_entry.id   3da01651fc1fdb5c6d43b66495cb0788
#
_cell.length_a   1.000
_cell.length_b   1.000
_cell.length_c   1.000
_cell.angle_alpha   90.00
_cell.angle_beta   90.00
_cell.angle_gamma   90.00
#
_symmetry.space_group_name_H-M   'P 1'
#
loop_
_entity.id
_entity.type
_entity.pdbx_description
1 polymer ?
#
loop_
_entity_poly.entity_id
_entity_poly.type
_entity_poly.pdbx_seq_one_letter_code
_entity_poly.pdbx_strand_id
1 'polypeptide(L)'
;ELRHFNLLRCVGKGAFGKVRIVEHRESKKLYALKYINKLQCVKIKAVQNIIRERYILEEIEHPFIVNLRYAFQDDENMFMVIDLMMGGDLRYHLDRIGGFSEEMIRFFAAEISCALNYLHNKNILH
;
A
#
# COMPACT_ATOMS: atom_id res chain seq x y z
N GLU A 1 17.35 -1.62 4.03
CA GLU A 1 17.99 -1.52 2.70
C GLU A 1 17.43 -2.58 1.75
N LEU A 2 17.51 -2.32 0.45
CA LEU A 2 16.99 -3.23 -0.58
C LEU A 2 17.60 -4.64 -0.52
N ARG A 3 18.85 -4.74 -0.11
CA ARG A 3 19.57 -6.04 0.03
C ARG A 3 18.93 -7.02 1.02
N HIS A 4 18.07 -6.55 1.93
CA HIS A 4 17.35 -7.42 2.88
C HIS A 4 16.16 -8.13 2.25
N PHE A 5 15.85 -7.84 1.00
CA PHE A 5 14.71 -8.39 0.29
C PHE A 5 15.13 -9.15 -0.98
N ASN A 6 14.44 -10.25 -1.23
CA ASN A 6 14.46 -10.93 -2.52
C ASN A 6 13.36 -10.32 -3.39
N LEU A 7 13.73 -9.77 -4.54
CA LEU A 7 12.78 -9.19 -5.49
C LEU A 7 12.12 -10.29 -6.30
N LEU A 8 10.78 -10.39 -6.20
CA LEU A 8 9.99 -11.33 -6.97
C LEU A 8 9.32 -10.64 -8.17
N ARG A 9 8.10 -11.03 -8.52
CA ARG A 9 7.41 -10.50 -9.70
C ARG A 9 6.92 -9.06 -9.51
N CYS A 10 6.87 -8.32 -10.60
CA CYS A 10 6.19 -7.03 -10.67
C CYS A 10 4.67 -7.26 -10.79
N VAL A 11 3.87 -6.56 -9.96
CA VAL A 11 2.41 -6.71 -9.91
C VAL A 11 1.67 -5.44 -10.27
N GLY A 12 2.36 -4.31 -10.34
CA GLY A 12 1.76 -3.05 -10.70
C GLY A 12 2.78 -2.05 -11.23
N LYS A 13 2.30 -1.14 -12.07
CA LYS A 13 3.05 -0.01 -12.58
C LYS A 13 2.18 1.23 -12.45
N GLY A 14 2.61 2.16 -11.63
CA GLY A 14 1.92 3.44 -11.41
C GLY A 14 2.61 4.60 -12.13
N ALA A 15 2.03 5.80 -12.01
CA ALA A 15 2.57 7.03 -12.60
C ALA A 15 3.98 7.37 -12.08
N PHE A 16 4.30 6.96 -10.85
CA PHE A 16 5.53 7.34 -10.14
C PHE A 16 6.56 6.22 -10.04
N GLY A 17 6.17 4.98 -10.31
CA GLY A 17 7.04 3.83 -10.11
C GLY A 17 6.34 2.50 -10.29
N LYS A 18 6.92 1.47 -9.73
CA LYS A 18 6.45 0.09 -9.86
C LYS A 18 6.17 -0.50 -8.49
N VAL A 19 5.31 -1.52 -8.47
CA VAL A 19 5.04 -2.34 -7.28
C VAL A 19 5.47 -3.77 -7.56
N ARG A 20 6.30 -4.32 -6.69
CA ARG A 20 6.78 -5.71 -6.77
C ARG A 20 6.43 -6.47 -5.50
N ILE A 21 6.21 -7.75 -5.64
CA ILE A 21 6.23 -8.67 -4.50
C ILE A 21 7.67 -8.88 -4.11
N VAL A 22 7.96 -8.81 -2.81
CA VAL A 22 9.27 -9.05 -2.24
C VAL A 22 9.17 -10.00 -1.05
N GLU A 23 10.22 -10.75 -0.81
CA GLU A 23 10.37 -11.62 0.37
C GLU A 23 11.47 -11.05 1.26
N HIS A 24 11.16 -10.83 2.53
CA HIS A 24 12.20 -10.48 3.51
C HIS A 24 13.07 -11.70 3.79
N ARG A 25 14.37 -11.57 3.59
CA ARG A 25 15.31 -12.72 3.56
C ARG A 25 15.35 -13.53 4.86
N GLU A 26 15.29 -12.86 6.00
CA GLU A 26 15.35 -13.53 7.30
C GLU A 26 14.01 -14.13 7.71
N SER A 27 12.95 -13.32 7.69
CA SER A 27 11.64 -13.75 8.17
C SER A 27 10.83 -14.57 7.16
N LYS A 28 11.27 -14.60 5.89
CA LYS A 28 10.55 -15.22 4.76
C LYS A 28 9.14 -14.67 4.51
N LYS A 29 8.80 -13.56 5.14
CA LYS A 29 7.52 -12.87 4.94
C LYS A 29 7.49 -12.15 3.59
N LEU A 30 6.32 -12.20 2.95
CA LEU A 30 6.05 -11.52 1.70
C LEU A 30 5.46 -10.13 1.96
N TYR A 31 5.90 -9.17 1.16
CA TYR A 31 5.44 -7.78 1.18
C TYR A 31 5.26 -7.24 -0.23
N ALA A 32 4.58 -6.11 -0.35
CA ALA A 32 4.59 -5.30 -1.55
C ALA A 32 5.65 -4.19 -1.41
N LEU A 33 6.56 -4.12 -2.35
CA LEU A 33 7.56 -3.05 -2.45
C LEU A 33 7.10 -2.06 -3.51
N LYS A 34 6.73 -0.86 -3.08
CA LYS A 34 6.49 0.29 -3.94
C LYS A 34 7.78 1.10 -4.04
N TYR A 35 8.33 1.23 -5.22
CA TYR A 35 9.51 2.06 -5.46
C TYR A 35 9.22 3.16 -6.46
N ILE A 36 9.74 4.33 -6.17
CA ILE A 36 9.38 5.59 -6.77
C ILE A 36 10.68 6.28 -7.19
N ASN A 37 10.81 6.56 -8.47
CA ASN A 37 11.99 7.26 -8.99
C ASN A 37 11.94 8.75 -8.62
N LYS A 38 13.00 9.24 -7.96
CA LYS A 38 13.08 10.63 -7.45
C LYS A 38 13.01 11.67 -8.57
N LEU A 39 13.71 11.44 -9.67
CA LEU A 39 13.71 12.36 -10.82
C LEU A 39 12.31 12.44 -11.45
N GLN A 40 11.63 11.31 -11.57
CA GLN A 40 10.25 11.30 -12.09
C GLN A 40 9.32 12.10 -11.19
N CYS A 41 9.44 11.96 -9.86
CA CYS A 41 8.63 12.71 -8.90
C CYS A 41 8.83 14.22 -9.00
N VAL A 42 10.06 14.66 -9.19
CA VAL A 42 10.37 16.09 -9.40
C VAL A 42 9.73 16.60 -10.67
N LYS A 43 9.87 15.86 -11.78
CA LYS A 43 9.32 16.24 -13.09
C LYS A 43 7.80 16.47 -13.06
N ILE A 44 7.08 15.66 -12.34
CA ILE A 44 5.61 15.73 -12.23
C ILE A 44 5.13 16.53 -11.01
N LYS A 45 6.05 17.19 -10.30
CA LYS A 45 5.75 18.00 -9.10
C LYS A 45 5.01 17.25 -7.99
N ALA A 46 5.26 15.95 -7.85
CA ALA A 46 4.58 15.08 -6.89
C ALA A 46 5.34 14.88 -5.57
N VAL A 47 6.49 15.49 -5.38
CA VAL A 47 7.37 15.27 -4.23
C VAL A 47 6.64 15.48 -2.91
N GLN A 48 5.90 16.58 -2.76
CA GLN A 48 5.18 16.89 -1.52
C GLN A 48 4.09 15.86 -1.19
N ASN A 49 3.39 15.37 -2.21
CA ASN A 49 2.34 14.35 -2.03
C ASN A 49 2.94 13.02 -1.56
N ILE A 50 4.08 12.62 -2.11
CA ILE A 50 4.76 11.37 -1.75
C ILE A 50 5.33 11.44 -0.34
N ILE A 51 5.94 12.55 0.04
CA ILE A 51 6.44 12.77 1.40
C ILE A 51 5.27 12.73 2.40
N ARG A 52 4.17 13.40 2.07
CA ARG A 52 2.96 13.39 2.92
C ARG A 52 2.37 11.99 3.04
N GLU A 53 2.25 11.25 1.94
CA GLU A 53 1.78 9.86 1.95
C GLU A 53 2.63 9.00 2.90
N ARG A 54 3.95 9.12 2.81
CA ARG A 54 4.87 8.41 3.68
C ARG A 54 4.65 8.75 5.16
N TYR A 55 4.57 10.04 5.52
CA TYR A 55 4.33 10.46 6.91
C TYR A 55 3.02 9.93 7.45
N ILE A 56 1.94 10.00 6.67
CA ILE A 56 0.64 9.46 7.06
C ILE A 56 0.75 7.95 7.30
N LEU A 57 1.37 7.21 6.39
CA LEU A 57 1.53 5.76 6.49
C LEU A 57 2.40 5.35 7.70
N GLU A 58 3.39 6.14 8.08
CA GLU A 58 4.22 5.89 9.27
C GLU A 58 3.41 5.99 10.58
N GLU A 59 2.37 6.81 10.63
CA GLU A 59 1.53 7.02 11.80
C GLU A 59 0.37 6.03 11.91
N ILE A 60 0.09 5.29 10.84
CA ILE A 60 -1.05 4.35 10.77
C ILE A 60 -0.61 2.96 11.19
N GLU A 61 -1.35 2.37 12.12
CA GLU A 61 -1.30 0.94 12.43
C GLU A 61 -2.71 0.45 12.75
N HIS A 62 -3.31 -0.30 11.80
CA HIS A 62 -4.68 -0.78 11.93
C HIS A 62 -4.87 -2.07 11.11
N PRO A 63 -5.63 -3.06 11.62
CA PRO A 63 -5.79 -4.36 10.94
C PRO A 63 -6.54 -4.26 9.60
N PHE A 64 -7.36 -3.23 9.38
CA PHE A 64 -8.13 -3.03 8.15
C PHE A 64 -7.55 -1.97 7.21
N ILE A 65 -6.32 -1.55 7.46
CA ILE A 65 -5.59 -0.62 6.60
C ILE A 65 -4.25 -1.26 6.24
N VAL A 66 -3.84 -1.11 4.98
CA VAL A 66 -2.50 -1.53 4.55
C VAL A 66 -1.45 -0.70 5.28
N ASN A 67 -0.58 -1.37 6.04
CA ASN A 67 0.40 -0.70 6.88
C ASN A 67 1.77 -0.62 6.19
N LEU A 68 2.48 0.48 6.44
CA LEU A 68 3.89 0.61 6.09
C LEU A 68 4.74 -0.19 7.09
N ARG A 69 5.60 -1.06 6.56
CA ARG A 69 6.48 -1.90 7.39
C ARG A 69 7.91 -1.40 7.40
N TYR A 70 8.40 -0.97 6.24
CA TYR A 70 9.74 -0.39 6.10
C TYR A 70 9.72 0.75 5.09
N ALA A 71 10.54 1.79 5.33
CA ALA A 71 10.80 2.85 4.38
C ALA A 71 12.30 3.13 4.33
N PHE A 72 12.84 3.24 3.14
CA PHE A 72 14.24 3.56 2.90
C PHE A 72 14.43 4.17 1.52
N GLN A 73 15.61 4.64 1.23
CA GLN A 73 15.93 5.26 -0.05
C GLN A 73 17.38 5.01 -0.45
N ASP A 74 17.64 5.12 -1.72
CA ASP A 74 18.97 5.26 -2.31
C ASP A 74 19.07 6.59 -3.08
N ASP A 75 20.10 6.76 -3.89
CA ASP A 75 20.33 8.00 -4.64
C ASP A 75 19.24 8.26 -5.69
N GLU A 76 18.68 7.21 -6.28
CA GLU A 76 17.74 7.29 -7.39
C GLU A 76 16.27 7.10 -6.98
N ASN A 77 16.02 6.29 -5.95
CA ASN A 77 14.68 5.82 -5.62
C ASN A 77 14.33 5.97 -4.14
N MET A 78 13.03 6.12 -3.87
CA MET A 78 12.43 5.90 -2.56
C MET A 78 11.69 4.58 -2.57
N PHE A 79 11.76 3.86 -1.46
CA PHE A 79 11.17 2.53 -1.26
C PHE A 79 10.21 2.54 -0.08
N MET A 80 9.01 2.03 -0.29
CA MET A 80 8.04 1.74 0.76
C MET A 80 7.66 0.27 0.71
N VAL A 81 7.89 -0.44 1.80
CA VAL A 81 7.50 -1.84 1.97
C VAL A 81 6.21 -1.85 2.79
N ILE A 82 5.14 -2.29 2.17
CA ILE A 82 3.78 -2.32 2.73
C ILE A 82 3.26 -3.76 2.80
N ASP A 83 2.18 -3.96 3.54
CA ASP A 83 1.49 -5.25 3.58
C ASP A 83 1.10 -5.70 2.17
N LEU A 84 1.27 -6.99 1.88
CA LEU A 84 0.90 -7.58 0.61
C LEU A 84 -0.57 -8.01 0.63
N MET A 85 -1.35 -7.49 -0.33
CA MET A 85 -2.74 -7.88 -0.56
C MET A 85 -2.86 -8.54 -1.93
N MET A 86 -3.18 -9.83 -1.96
CA MET A 86 -3.21 -10.64 -3.18
C MET A 86 -4.61 -11.08 -3.60
N GLY A 87 -5.62 -10.77 -2.79
CA GLY A 87 -6.99 -11.24 -3.01
C GLY A 87 -7.78 -10.49 -4.08
N GLY A 88 -7.24 -9.42 -4.65
CA GLY A 88 -7.96 -8.51 -5.53
C GLY A 88 -8.82 -7.49 -4.76
N ASP A 89 -9.33 -6.49 -5.45
CA ASP A 89 -10.22 -5.50 -4.86
C ASP A 89 -11.69 -5.90 -4.92
N LEU A 90 -12.54 -5.15 -4.22
CA LEU A 90 -13.98 -5.44 -4.18
C LEU A 90 -14.63 -5.29 -5.56
N ARG A 91 -14.14 -4.40 -6.41
CA ARG A 91 -14.66 -4.23 -7.77
C ARG A 91 -14.43 -5.48 -8.61
N TYR A 92 -13.22 -6.04 -8.54
CA TYR A 92 -12.88 -7.30 -9.21
C TYR A 92 -13.81 -8.44 -8.78
N HIS A 93 -14.07 -8.57 -7.48
CA HIS A 93 -14.96 -9.61 -6.96
C HIS A 93 -16.43 -9.36 -7.33
N LEU A 94 -16.88 -8.11 -7.27
CA LEU A 94 -18.25 -7.75 -7.66
C LEU A 94 -18.53 -8.09 -9.13
N ASP A 95 -17.61 -7.75 -10.02
CA ASP A 95 -17.74 -8.04 -11.45
C ASP A 95 -17.72 -9.55 -11.74
N ARG A 96 -16.96 -10.32 -10.96
CA ARG A 96 -16.85 -11.77 -11.11
C ARG A 96 -18.08 -12.54 -10.65
N ILE A 97 -18.69 -12.16 -9.55
CA ILE A 97 -19.86 -12.85 -8.97
C ILE A 97 -21.20 -12.19 -9.29
N GLY A 98 -21.20 -11.02 -9.91
CA GLY A 98 -22.39 -10.31 -10.36
C GLY A 98 -23.19 -9.61 -9.26
N GLY A 99 -22.72 -9.61 -8.01
CA GLY A 99 -23.33 -8.93 -6.88
C GLY A 99 -22.88 -9.48 -5.54
N PHE A 100 -22.99 -8.67 -4.49
CA PHE A 100 -22.75 -9.11 -3.11
C PHE A 100 -24.06 -9.35 -2.38
N SER A 101 -24.09 -10.36 -1.51
CA SER A 101 -25.19 -10.56 -0.58
C SER A 101 -25.25 -9.43 0.46
N GLU A 102 -26.41 -9.23 1.08
CA GLU A 102 -26.55 -8.25 2.15
C GLU A 102 -25.58 -8.52 3.32
N GLU A 103 -25.33 -9.78 3.64
CA GLU A 103 -24.39 -10.18 4.68
C GLU A 103 -22.96 -9.78 4.32
N MET A 104 -22.51 -9.99 3.07
CA MET A 104 -21.21 -9.55 2.59
C MET A 104 -21.07 -8.04 2.63
N ILE A 105 -22.09 -7.31 2.18
CA ILE A 105 -22.10 -5.83 2.22
C ILE A 105 -21.99 -5.35 3.65
N ARG A 106 -22.72 -5.93 4.58
CA ARG A 106 -22.66 -5.58 6.00
C ARG A 106 -21.28 -5.80 6.59
N PHE A 107 -20.65 -6.92 6.27
CA PHE A 107 -19.29 -7.24 6.69
C PHE A 107 -18.26 -6.22 6.15
N PHE A 108 -18.25 -5.96 4.85
CA PHE A 108 -17.34 -4.98 4.26
C PHE A 108 -17.58 -3.57 4.78
N ALA A 109 -18.82 -3.15 4.91
CA ALA A 109 -19.17 -1.84 5.44
C ALA A 109 -18.70 -1.67 6.89
N ALA A 110 -18.81 -2.70 7.72
CA ALA A 110 -18.33 -2.68 9.10
C ALA A 110 -16.80 -2.49 9.17
N GLU A 111 -16.04 -3.25 8.41
CA GLU A 111 -14.57 -3.14 8.37
C GLU A 111 -14.10 -1.79 7.82
N ILE A 112 -14.69 -1.31 6.73
CA ILE A 112 -14.39 0.00 6.14
C ILE A 112 -14.73 1.13 7.12
N SER A 113 -15.87 1.06 7.79
CA SER A 113 -16.28 2.05 8.79
C SER A 113 -15.31 2.10 9.97
N CYS A 114 -14.85 0.95 10.44
CA CYS A 114 -13.83 0.84 11.48
C CYS A 114 -12.53 1.53 11.07
N ALA A 115 -12.06 1.27 9.86
CA ALA A 115 -10.85 1.88 9.32
C ALA A 115 -10.99 3.41 9.17
N LEU A 116 -12.11 3.88 8.62
CA LEU A 116 -12.40 5.31 8.48
C LEU A 116 -12.49 6.02 9.83
N ASN A 117 -13.15 5.41 10.82
CA ASN A 117 -13.22 5.96 12.17
C ASN A 117 -11.82 6.12 12.80
N TYR A 118 -10.96 5.12 12.63
CA TYR A 118 -9.57 5.20 13.08
C TYR A 118 -8.82 6.37 12.43
N LEU A 119 -8.93 6.55 11.10
CA LEU A 119 -8.31 7.65 10.38
C LEU A 119 -8.86 9.01 10.82
N HIS A 120 -10.18 9.15 10.97
CA HIS A 120 -10.81 10.38 11.41
C HIS A 120 -10.38 10.79 12.82
N ASN A 121 -10.22 9.84 13.73
CA ASN A 121 -9.70 10.09 15.08
C ASN A 121 -8.23 10.56 15.07
N LYS A 122 -7.50 10.31 14.00
CA LYS A 122 -6.15 10.83 13.74
C LYS A 122 -6.13 12.11 12.88
N ASN A 123 -7.29 12.70 12.61
CA ASN A 123 -7.46 13.87 11.74
C ASN A 123 -6.99 13.61 10.29
N ILE A 124 -7.11 12.38 9.83
CA ILE A 124 -6.80 11.98 8.46
C ILE A 124 -8.10 11.73 7.71
N LEU A 125 -8.31 12.45 6.61
CA LEU A 125 -9.43 12.26 5.68
C LEU A 125 -8.94 11.53 4.43
N HIS A 126 -9.64 10.47 4.10
CA HIS A 126 -9.41 9.73 2.85
C HIS A 126 -10.25 10.33 1.73
#